data_3b3c379fab433a1b1820ce218d8d4414
#
_entry.id   3b3c379fab433a1b1820ce218d8d4414
#
_cell.length_a   1.000
_cell.length_b   1.000
_cell.length_c   1.000
_cell.angle_alpha   90.00
_cell.angle_beta   90.00
_cell.angle_gamma   90.00
#
_symmetry.space_group_name_H-M   'P 1'
#
loop_
_entity.id
_entity.type
_entity.pdbx_description
1 polymer ?
#
loop_
_entity_poly.entity_id
_entity_poly.type
_entity_poly.pdbx_seq_one_letter_code
_entity_poly.pdbx_strand_id
1 'polypeptide(L)'
;MKTNGDIILIEDDAEDREILIEAFDQVMTENNYDNRLIVIEDSSVVINYLKSTKTRPFLLLSDINMPKVDGFTLRDQISKDPELRERCSPYLFLTTSDRVDYISKASQRSIQGYFSKPVTFSGYKKLIADILSYWKLNKTA
;
A
#
# COMPACT_ATOMS: atom_id res chain seq x y z
N MET A 1 -1.78 -19.16 4.29
CA MET A 1 -1.91 -17.74 4.59
C MET A 1 -0.81 -16.96 3.90
N LYS A 2 -1.09 -15.74 3.53
CA LYS A 2 -0.17 -14.91 2.73
C LYS A 2 0.61 -13.88 3.56
N THR A 3 0.79 -14.14 4.86
CA THR A 3 1.44 -13.15 5.75
C THR A 3 2.91 -12.89 5.41
N ASN A 4 3.52 -13.78 4.64
CA ASN A 4 4.89 -13.61 4.15
C ASN A 4 4.95 -13.21 2.67
N GLY A 5 3.81 -12.81 2.08
CA GLY A 5 3.77 -12.33 0.70
C GLY A 5 4.44 -10.98 0.53
N ASP A 6 4.57 -10.56 -0.72
CA ASP A 6 5.19 -9.27 -1.04
C ASP A 6 4.35 -8.11 -0.52
N ILE A 7 5.02 -7.07 -0.06
CA ILE A 7 4.41 -5.79 0.26
C ILE A 7 4.63 -4.89 -0.96
N ILE A 8 3.54 -4.35 -1.51
CA ILE A 8 3.63 -3.49 -2.70
C ILE A 8 3.40 -2.06 -2.29
N LEU A 9 4.40 -1.21 -2.48
CA LEU A 9 4.36 0.22 -2.20
C LEU A 9 4.32 0.98 -3.52
N ILE A 10 3.28 1.78 -3.70
CA ILE A 10 3.10 2.59 -4.91
C ILE A 10 3.22 4.05 -4.51
N GLU A 11 4.34 4.68 -4.86
CA GLU A 11 4.68 6.03 -4.45
C GLU A 11 5.55 6.69 -5.51
N ASP A 12 5.07 7.78 -6.10
CA ASP A 12 5.79 8.49 -7.16
C ASP A 12 6.77 9.53 -6.63
N ASP A 13 6.54 10.08 -5.43
CA ASP A 13 7.41 11.10 -4.86
C ASP A 13 8.69 10.50 -4.32
N ALA A 14 9.84 10.97 -4.83
CA ALA A 14 11.13 10.38 -4.49
C ALA A 14 11.47 10.51 -3.00
N GLU A 15 11.17 11.66 -2.39
CA GLU A 15 11.47 11.88 -0.97
C GLU A 15 10.62 10.99 -0.09
N ASP A 16 9.31 10.92 -0.35
CA ASP A 16 8.40 10.06 0.40
C ASP A 16 8.76 8.60 0.21
N ARG A 17 9.16 8.22 -0.99
CA ARG A 17 9.55 6.85 -1.31
C ARG A 17 10.78 6.43 -0.49
N GLU A 18 11.78 7.28 -0.40
CA GLU A 18 12.99 6.99 0.38
C GLU A 18 12.69 6.85 1.86
N ILE A 19 11.86 7.72 2.41
CA ILE A 19 11.46 7.66 3.82
C ILE A 19 10.72 6.34 4.09
N LEU A 20 9.80 5.99 3.21
CA LEU A 20 9.00 4.75 3.38
C LEU A 20 9.86 3.51 3.27
N ILE A 21 10.77 3.46 2.31
CA ILE A 21 11.68 2.32 2.15
C ILE A 21 12.50 2.13 3.42
N GLU A 22 13.05 3.20 3.98
CA GLU A 22 13.83 3.13 5.21
C GLU A 22 12.97 2.67 6.39
N ALA A 23 11.76 3.20 6.51
CA ALA A 23 10.85 2.81 7.59
C ALA A 23 10.48 1.32 7.49
N PHE A 24 10.15 0.84 6.29
CA PHE A 24 9.86 -0.58 6.09
C PHE A 24 11.07 -1.44 6.43
N ASP A 25 12.26 -1.05 5.96
CA ASP A 25 13.48 -1.82 6.22
C ASP A 25 13.75 -1.98 7.71
N GLN A 26 13.66 -0.90 8.46
CA GLN A 26 13.90 -0.95 9.91
C GLN A 26 12.86 -1.79 10.63
N VAL A 27 11.58 -1.59 10.33
CA VAL A 27 10.51 -2.34 10.99
C VAL A 27 10.60 -3.84 10.67
N MET A 28 10.84 -4.18 9.41
CA MET A 28 10.93 -5.58 9.01
C MET A 28 12.14 -6.26 9.64
N THR A 29 13.28 -5.57 9.69
CA THR A 29 14.50 -6.12 10.32
C THR A 29 14.29 -6.33 11.82
N GLU A 30 13.72 -5.34 12.51
CA GLU A 30 13.51 -5.41 13.97
C GLU A 30 12.53 -6.50 14.38
N ASN A 31 11.60 -6.84 13.49
CA ASN A 31 10.56 -7.84 13.80
C ASN A 31 10.79 -9.17 13.09
N ASN A 32 11.90 -9.34 12.41
CA ASN A 32 12.22 -10.54 11.64
C ASN A 32 11.12 -10.91 10.64
N TYR A 33 10.52 -9.89 10.00
CA TYR A 33 9.57 -10.11 8.92
C TYR A 33 10.36 -10.38 7.65
N ASP A 34 10.02 -11.42 6.94
CA ASP A 34 10.73 -11.86 5.73
C ASP A 34 10.02 -11.49 4.44
N ASN A 35 9.03 -10.60 4.52
CA ASN A 35 8.35 -10.10 3.33
C ASN A 35 9.31 -9.34 2.43
N ARG A 36 9.09 -9.42 1.12
CA ARG A 36 9.83 -8.61 0.16
C ARG A 36 9.06 -7.33 -0.11
N LEU A 37 9.75 -6.20 -0.11
CA LEU A 37 9.14 -4.91 -0.44
C LEU A 37 9.33 -4.64 -1.93
N ILE A 38 8.23 -4.51 -2.66
CA ILE A 38 8.21 -4.16 -4.07
C ILE A 38 7.78 -2.70 -4.17
N VAL A 39 8.65 -1.86 -4.71
CA VAL A 39 8.38 -0.41 -4.81
C VAL A 39 8.12 -0.07 -6.27
N ILE A 40 6.96 0.53 -6.54
CA ILE A 40 6.57 0.95 -7.89
C ILE A 40 6.39 2.46 -7.86
N GLU A 41 7.24 3.16 -8.61
CA GLU A 41 7.20 4.62 -8.65
C GLU A 41 6.29 5.17 -9.73
N ASP A 42 5.99 4.40 -10.76
CA ASP A 42 5.15 4.80 -11.88
C ASP A 42 3.82 4.04 -11.79
N SER A 43 2.76 4.76 -11.43
CA SER A 43 1.44 4.13 -11.23
C SER A 43 0.88 3.52 -12.51
N SER A 44 1.33 3.97 -13.69
CA SER A 44 0.80 3.45 -14.95
C SER A 44 1.22 2.01 -15.25
N VAL A 45 2.25 1.50 -14.57
CA VAL A 45 2.71 0.12 -14.80
C VAL A 45 2.20 -0.89 -13.77
N VAL A 46 1.43 -0.43 -12.78
CA VAL A 46 1.00 -1.29 -11.67
C VAL A 46 0.13 -2.44 -12.15
N ILE A 47 -0.86 -2.17 -12.99
CA ILE A 47 -1.78 -3.21 -13.46
C ILE A 47 -1.02 -4.29 -14.23
N ASN A 48 -0.14 -3.90 -15.15
CA ASN A 48 0.66 -4.86 -15.91
C ASN A 48 1.56 -5.69 -14.99
N TYR A 49 2.16 -5.05 -13.98
CA TYR A 49 2.96 -5.76 -13.00
C TYR A 49 2.13 -6.80 -12.26
N LEU A 50 0.96 -6.41 -11.77
CA LEU A 50 0.08 -7.33 -11.01
C LEU A 50 -0.40 -8.49 -11.86
N LYS A 51 -0.67 -8.24 -13.14
CA LYS A 51 -1.07 -9.31 -14.07
C LYS A 51 0.06 -10.25 -14.42
N SER A 52 1.31 -9.76 -14.42
CA SER A 52 2.47 -10.57 -14.76
C SER A 52 2.93 -11.46 -13.61
N THR A 53 2.66 -11.07 -12.37
CA THR A 53 2.99 -11.87 -11.21
C THR A 53 1.81 -12.72 -10.80
N LYS A 54 2.06 -13.95 -10.37
CA LYS A 54 1.01 -14.87 -9.94
C LYS A 54 0.87 -14.94 -8.42
N THR A 55 1.75 -14.26 -7.69
CA THR A 55 1.76 -14.31 -6.23
C THR A 55 0.71 -13.38 -5.64
N ARG A 56 0.20 -13.75 -4.47
CA ARG A 56 -0.68 -12.87 -3.69
C ARG A 56 0.19 -11.94 -2.87
N PRO A 57 0.02 -10.63 -3.00
CA PRO A 57 0.72 -9.72 -2.10
C PRO A 57 0.19 -9.85 -0.67
N PHE A 58 1.04 -9.53 0.30
CA PHE A 58 0.60 -9.41 1.68
C PHE A 58 -0.30 -8.20 1.86
N LEU A 59 0.12 -7.04 1.31
CA LEU A 59 -0.71 -5.85 1.26
C LEU A 59 -0.20 -4.88 0.19
N LEU A 60 -1.08 -3.96 -0.22
CA LEU A 60 -0.71 -2.83 -1.08
C LEU A 60 -0.89 -1.54 -0.30
N LEU A 61 0.10 -0.66 -0.41
CA LEU A 61 0.07 0.67 0.18
C LEU A 61 0.31 1.68 -0.94
N SER A 62 -0.66 2.56 -1.20
CA SER A 62 -0.64 3.45 -2.35
C SER A 62 -0.92 4.89 -1.95
N ASP A 63 -0.19 5.83 -2.54
CA ASP A 63 -0.59 7.23 -2.48
C ASP A 63 -1.82 7.43 -3.37
N ILE A 64 -2.47 8.57 -3.21
CA ILE A 64 -3.63 8.96 -4.03
C ILE A 64 -3.20 9.91 -5.14
N ASN A 65 -2.52 10.99 -4.79
CA ASN A 65 -2.13 12.03 -5.76
C ASN A 65 -0.85 11.62 -6.50
N MET A 66 -1.04 10.96 -7.62
CA MET A 66 0.06 10.53 -8.48
C MET A 66 -0.23 10.98 -9.91
N PRO A 67 0.80 11.39 -10.68
CA PRO A 67 0.60 11.68 -12.09
C PRO A 67 0.27 10.40 -12.85
N LYS A 68 -0.21 10.51 -14.06
CA LYS A 68 -0.61 9.39 -14.93
C LYS A 68 -1.85 8.67 -14.41
N VAL A 69 -1.76 7.88 -13.34
CA VAL A 69 -2.91 7.18 -12.75
C VAL A 69 -2.94 7.49 -11.27
N ASP A 70 -3.98 8.16 -10.80
CA ASP A 70 -4.11 8.44 -9.36
C ASP A 70 -4.58 7.20 -8.59
N GLY A 71 -4.50 7.28 -7.26
CA GLY A 71 -4.81 6.13 -6.41
C GLY A 71 -6.26 5.67 -6.51
N PHE A 72 -7.21 6.57 -6.68
CA PHE A 72 -8.61 6.19 -6.83
C PHE A 72 -8.85 5.44 -8.14
N THR A 73 -8.30 5.96 -9.23
CA THR A 73 -8.40 5.33 -10.55
C THR A 73 -7.73 3.95 -10.54
N LEU A 74 -6.57 3.86 -9.92
CA LEU A 74 -5.85 2.59 -9.81
C LEU A 74 -6.66 1.55 -9.05
N ARG A 75 -7.26 1.95 -7.92
CA ARG A 75 -8.11 1.05 -7.15
C ARG A 75 -9.32 0.60 -7.96
N ASP A 76 -9.92 1.52 -8.71
CA ASP A 76 -11.07 1.18 -9.56
C ASP A 76 -10.70 0.17 -10.66
N GLN A 77 -9.52 0.35 -11.27
CA GLN A 77 -9.02 -0.60 -12.27
C GLN A 77 -8.79 -1.99 -11.69
N ILE A 78 -8.24 -2.06 -10.48
CA ILE A 78 -8.05 -3.33 -9.78
C ILE A 78 -9.39 -3.97 -9.46
N SER A 79 -10.37 -3.20 -9.02
CA SER A 79 -11.69 -3.71 -8.65
C SER A 79 -12.47 -4.27 -9.83
N LYS A 80 -12.22 -3.77 -11.04
CA LYS A 80 -12.90 -4.24 -12.25
C LYS A 80 -12.37 -5.58 -12.74
N ASP A 81 -11.19 -5.97 -12.33
CA ASP A 81 -10.58 -7.25 -12.72
C ASP A 81 -10.80 -8.23 -11.57
N PRO A 82 -11.66 -9.27 -11.75
CA PRO A 82 -11.98 -10.19 -10.66
C PRO A 82 -10.76 -10.88 -10.05
N GLU A 83 -9.78 -11.22 -10.87
CA GLU A 83 -8.55 -11.85 -10.39
C GLU A 83 -7.73 -10.90 -9.53
N LEU A 84 -7.54 -9.65 -10.00
CA LEU A 84 -6.78 -8.67 -9.25
C LEU A 84 -7.51 -8.24 -7.98
N ARG A 85 -8.82 -8.07 -8.06
CA ARG A 85 -9.62 -7.70 -6.89
C ARG A 85 -9.45 -8.71 -5.76
N GLU A 86 -9.46 -9.99 -6.08
CA GLU A 86 -9.26 -11.03 -5.08
C GLU A 86 -7.86 -11.00 -4.49
N ARG A 87 -6.83 -10.84 -5.34
CA ARG A 87 -5.44 -10.91 -4.90
C ARG A 87 -4.96 -9.67 -4.17
N CYS A 88 -5.53 -8.51 -4.47
CA CYS A 88 -5.01 -7.22 -4.01
C CYS A 88 -5.78 -6.68 -2.80
N SER A 89 -5.91 -7.48 -1.78
CA SER A 89 -6.52 -7.12 -0.51
C SER A 89 -5.58 -7.56 0.63
N PRO A 90 -5.28 -6.71 1.61
CA PRO A 90 -5.83 -5.35 1.82
C PRO A 90 -5.19 -4.31 0.91
N TYR A 91 -5.99 -3.36 0.49
CA TYR A 91 -5.55 -2.17 -0.24
C TYR A 91 -5.66 -0.97 0.69
N LEU A 92 -4.54 -0.29 0.92
CA LEU A 92 -4.44 0.81 1.88
C LEU A 92 -3.98 2.07 1.17
N PHE A 93 -4.61 3.21 1.50
CA PHE A 93 -4.12 4.51 1.04
C PHE A 93 -3.24 5.16 2.10
N LEU A 94 -2.16 5.77 1.65
CA LEU A 94 -1.28 6.60 2.48
C LEU A 94 -1.04 7.91 1.72
N THR A 95 -1.55 9.02 2.27
CA THR A 95 -1.55 10.28 1.55
C THR A 95 -1.39 11.46 2.49
N THR A 96 -0.95 12.60 1.95
CA THR A 96 -0.90 13.84 2.73
C THR A 96 -2.26 14.49 2.87
N SER A 97 -3.26 14.07 2.09
CA SER A 97 -4.58 14.69 2.10
C SER A 97 -5.46 14.12 3.20
N ASP A 98 -5.96 15.01 4.07
CA ASP A 98 -7.00 14.69 5.05
C ASP A 98 -8.34 15.33 4.67
N ARG A 99 -8.49 15.73 3.40
CA ARG A 99 -9.71 16.34 2.90
C ARG A 99 -10.89 15.40 3.05
N VAL A 100 -12.02 15.96 3.49
CA VAL A 100 -13.23 15.18 3.71
C VAL A 100 -13.71 14.51 2.42
N ASP A 101 -13.61 15.20 1.28
CA ASP A 101 -14.02 14.62 0.01
C ASP A 101 -13.14 13.44 -0.42
N TYR A 102 -11.84 13.47 -0.11
CA TYR A 102 -10.96 12.34 -0.38
C TYR A 102 -11.29 11.13 0.51
N ILE A 103 -11.53 11.40 1.79
CA ILE A 103 -11.92 10.33 2.72
C ILE A 103 -13.25 9.70 2.29
N SER A 104 -14.20 10.54 1.87
CA SER A 104 -15.49 10.07 1.37
C SER A 104 -15.33 9.23 0.10
N LYS A 105 -14.52 9.69 -0.85
CA LYS A 105 -14.25 8.92 -2.07
C LYS A 105 -13.59 7.58 -1.76
N ALA A 106 -12.68 7.56 -0.79
CA ALA A 106 -12.02 6.33 -0.37
C ALA A 106 -13.04 5.36 0.25
N SER A 107 -13.95 5.85 1.08
CA SER A 107 -14.95 5.01 1.75
C SER A 107 -15.97 4.39 0.80
N GLN A 108 -16.13 4.96 -0.40
CA GLN A 108 -17.00 4.42 -1.43
C GLN A 108 -16.35 3.24 -2.18
N ARG A 109 -15.09 2.97 -1.92
CA ARG A 109 -14.34 1.91 -2.56
C ARG A 109 -14.03 0.83 -1.53
N SER A 110 -13.80 -0.38 -2.01
CA SER A 110 -13.45 -1.50 -1.12
C SER A 110 -11.96 -1.41 -0.75
N ILE A 111 -11.64 -0.48 0.14
CA ILE A 111 -10.30 -0.36 0.71
C ILE A 111 -10.36 -0.68 2.20
N GLN A 112 -9.23 -1.09 2.75
CA GLN A 112 -9.15 -1.56 4.12
C GLN A 112 -8.52 -0.55 5.07
N GLY A 113 -7.97 0.54 4.55
CA GLY A 113 -7.41 1.58 5.39
C GLY A 113 -7.08 2.85 4.62
N TYR A 114 -7.12 3.97 5.36
CA TYR A 114 -6.78 5.29 4.85
C TYR A 114 -5.94 5.97 5.93
N PHE A 115 -4.68 6.26 5.59
CA PHE A 115 -3.72 6.80 6.55
C PHE A 115 -3.14 8.10 6.04
N SER A 116 -2.93 9.03 6.97
CA SER A 116 -2.24 10.28 6.66
C SER A 116 -0.72 10.09 6.77
N LYS A 117 0.03 10.67 5.83
CA LYS A 117 1.48 10.63 5.88
C LYS A 117 1.97 11.42 7.09
N PRO A 118 2.79 10.82 7.96
CA PRO A 118 3.37 11.53 9.09
C PRO A 118 4.35 12.60 8.64
N VAL A 119 4.73 13.49 9.57
CA VAL A 119 5.69 14.57 9.28
C VAL A 119 7.10 14.25 9.74
N THR A 120 7.30 13.19 10.52
CA THR A 120 8.62 12.78 11.03
C THR A 120 8.93 11.35 10.64
N PHE A 121 10.22 11.00 10.59
CA PHE A 121 10.62 9.63 10.33
C PHE A 121 10.10 8.68 11.42
N SER A 122 10.17 9.09 12.69
CA SER A 122 9.66 8.25 13.78
C SER A 122 8.16 7.99 13.63
N GLY A 123 7.40 8.96 13.11
CA GLY A 123 5.98 8.78 12.80
C GLY A 123 5.76 7.76 11.69
N TYR A 124 6.56 7.82 10.63
CA TYR A 124 6.50 6.82 9.56
C TYR A 124 6.83 5.43 10.09
N LYS A 125 7.90 5.32 10.88
CA LYS A 125 8.30 4.03 11.44
C LYS A 125 7.20 3.43 12.31
N LYS A 126 6.58 4.25 13.17
CA LYS A 126 5.48 3.80 14.02
C LYS A 126 4.27 3.36 13.19
N LEU A 127 3.91 4.15 12.19
CA LEU A 127 2.76 3.84 11.32
C LEU A 127 2.98 2.50 10.60
N ILE A 128 4.14 2.31 10.00
CA ILE A 128 4.47 1.06 9.30
C ILE A 128 4.49 -0.11 10.27
N ALA A 129 5.04 0.07 11.47
CA ALA A 129 5.03 -0.99 12.49
C ALA A 129 3.60 -1.38 12.86
N ASP A 130 2.73 -0.41 13.06
CA ASP A 130 1.33 -0.66 13.41
C ASP A 130 0.58 -1.37 12.28
N ILE A 131 0.78 -0.92 11.03
CA ILE A 131 0.14 -1.54 9.87
C ILE A 131 0.58 -3.00 9.73
N LEU A 132 1.88 -3.24 9.73
CA LEU A 132 2.39 -4.60 9.54
C LEU A 132 1.97 -5.51 10.67
N SER A 133 2.06 -5.03 11.92
CA SER A 133 1.64 -5.82 13.08
C SER A 133 0.16 -6.20 12.98
N TYR A 134 -0.71 -5.24 12.65
CA TYR A 134 -2.15 -5.50 12.52
C TYR A 134 -2.43 -6.58 11.47
N TRP A 135 -1.85 -6.43 10.28
CA TRP A 135 -2.14 -7.36 9.19
C TRP A 135 -1.46 -8.71 9.34
N LYS A 136 -0.34 -8.77 10.06
CA LYS A 136 0.28 -10.05 10.45
C LYS A 136 -0.63 -10.85 11.40
N LEU A 137 -1.39 -10.15 12.23
CA LEU A 137 -2.31 -10.78 13.20
C LEU A 137 -3.69 -11.05 12.62
N ASN A 138 -4.09 -10.35 11.57
CA ASN A 138 -5.43 -10.45 11.00
C ASN A 138 -5.58 -11.74 10.21
N LYS A 139 -6.52 -12.58 10.60
CA LYS A 139 -6.71 -13.91 10.00
C LYS A 139 -7.78 -13.94 8.91
N THR A 140 -8.45 -12.81 8.67
CA THR A 140 -9.46 -12.72 7.61
C THR A 140 -8.90 -12.15 6.31
N ALA A 141 -7.67 -11.69 6.32
CA ALA A 141 -7.03 -11.08 5.15
C ALA A 141 -6.70 -12.10 4.07
#